data_5d15ee16bdd6863dbab8fc46ad7669b1
#
_entry.id   5d15ee16bdd6863dbab8fc46ad7669b1
#
_cell.length_a   1.000
_cell.length_b   1.000
_cell.length_c   1.000
_cell.angle_alpha   90.00
_cell.angle_beta   90.00
_cell.angle_gamma   90.00
#
_symmetry.space_group_name_H-M   'P 1'
#
loop_
_entity.id
_entity.type
_entity.pdbx_description
1 polymer ?
#
loop_
_entity_poly.entity_id
_entity_poly.type
_entity_poly.pdbx_seq_one_letter_code
_entity_poly.pdbx_strand_id
1 'polypeptide(L)'
;PAWEPLPNDGRRRVRHPLNGWVYEATDDGHVRVTTPKGKSAVYTVNGDAIEGTVGDVNPHLCEWVAGRQLPQSDLDRAIAERAAKDDRSDTKHPRVAFAEMQRKALAQSVPSIADQIADVEFSSVFFTLFPNFHPWGSFNRIVYRFRPNGTNHEECIMECMYLAPIPEHGEYTPCGRIHWLGPDDDWTDAPELGMLAKVFNQDVRNLPYVQQGLRTMPRDYVQFADYNETKPRHLHMKMDEWLAKP
;
A
#
# COMPACT_ATOMS: atom_id res chain seq x y z
N PRO A 1 -5.60 -12.88 11.68
CA PRO A 1 -7.00 -13.05 11.98
C PRO A 1 -7.81 -12.11 11.11
N ALA A 2 -8.84 -12.64 10.42
CA ALA A 2 -9.78 -11.78 9.72
C ALA A 2 -10.52 -10.93 10.77
N TRP A 3 -10.42 -9.63 10.66
CA TRP A 3 -11.14 -8.71 11.54
C TRP A 3 -12.61 -8.67 11.11
N GLU A 4 -13.53 -8.77 12.05
CA GLU A 4 -14.94 -8.54 11.77
C GLU A 4 -15.15 -7.14 11.14
N PRO A 5 -16.05 -7.01 10.16
CA PRO A 5 -16.41 -5.71 9.59
C PRO A 5 -16.87 -4.75 10.70
N LEU A 6 -16.50 -3.47 10.55
CA LEU A 6 -17.02 -2.43 11.46
C LEU A 6 -18.50 -2.15 11.12
N PRO A 7 -19.33 -1.84 12.13
CA PRO A 7 -20.73 -1.46 11.90
C PRO A 7 -20.85 -0.28 10.94
N ASN A 8 -21.85 -0.35 10.05
CA ASN A 8 -22.18 0.74 9.11
C ASN A 8 -23.48 1.43 9.58
N ASP A 9 -23.39 2.18 10.67
CA ASP A 9 -24.50 2.90 11.30
C ASP A 9 -24.39 4.42 11.16
N GLY A 10 -23.58 4.87 10.20
CA GLY A 10 -23.35 6.30 9.93
C GLY A 10 -22.27 6.96 10.80
N ARG A 11 -21.76 6.29 11.82
CA ARG A 11 -20.64 6.81 12.61
C ARG A 11 -19.31 6.57 11.93
N ARG A 12 -18.44 7.55 12.00
CA ARG A 12 -17.07 7.40 11.47
C ARG A 12 -16.24 6.54 12.39
N ARG A 13 -15.67 5.49 11.80
CA ARG A 13 -14.79 4.55 12.49
C ARG A 13 -13.61 4.19 11.63
N VAL A 14 -12.52 3.89 12.30
CA VAL A 14 -11.34 3.30 11.67
C VAL A 14 -10.73 2.25 12.59
N ARG A 15 -10.25 1.17 12.01
CA ARG A 15 -9.50 0.16 12.73
C ARG A 15 -8.01 0.36 12.48
N HIS A 16 -7.25 0.47 13.55
CA HIS A 16 -5.80 0.56 13.45
C HIS A 16 -5.23 -0.75 12.89
N PRO A 17 -4.47 -0.70 11.79
CA PRO A 17 -4.07 -1.90 11.05
C PRO A 17 -3.11 -2.83 11.80
N LEU A 18 -2.34 -2.31 12.74
CA LEU A 18 -1.33 -3.08 13.46
C LEU A 18 -1.85 -3.69 14.77
N ASN A 19 -2.58 -2.91 15.57
CA ASN A 19 -3.03 -3.36 16.89
C ASN A 19 -4.51 -3.70 16.98
N GLY A 20 -5.27 -3.45 15.91
CA GLY A 20 -6.70 -3.75 15.81
C GLY A 20 -7.61 -2.84 16.63
N TRP A 21 -7.09 -1.78 17.25
CA TRP A 21 -7.89 -0.84 18.01
C TRP A 21 -8.87 -0.12 17.10
N VAL A 22 -10.09 0.07 17.58
CA VAL A 22 -11.15 0.77 16.84
C VAL A 22 -11.28 2.17 17.41
N TYR A 23 -11.14 3.16 16.56
CA TYR A 23 -11.36 4.58 16.83
C TYR A 23 -12.73 4.94 16.27
N GLU A 24 -13.58 5.53 17.09
CA GLU A 24 -14.95 5.91 16.74
C GLU A 24 -15.22 7.34 17.16
N ALA A 25 -15.77 8.15 16.25
CA ALA A 25 -16.24 9.49 16.58
C ALA A 25 -17.46 9.40 17.52
N THR A 26 -17.46 10.17 18.59
CA THR A 26 -18.60 10.34 19.50
C THR A 26 -19.44 11.55 19.10
N ASP A 27 -20.68 11.62 19.58
CA ASP A 27 -21.63 12.68 19.21
C ASP A 27 -21.20 14.06 19.75
N ASP A 28 -20.36 14.09 20.76
CA ASP A 28 -19.77 15.29 21.39
C ASP A 28 -18.42 15.71 20.77
N GLY A 29 -18.03 15.09 19.67
CA GLY A 29 -16.81 15.44 18.92
C GLY A 29 -15.52 14.88 19.50
N HIS A 30 -15.60 13.92 20.40
CA HIS A 30 -14.45 13.18 20.92
C HIS A 30 -14.23 11.86 20.18
N VAL A 31 -13.27 11.08 20.62
CA VAL A 31 -12.90 9.79 20.04
C VAL A 31 -12.96 8.69 21.09
N ARG A 32 -13.85 7.73 20.91
CA ARG A 32 -13.79 6.49 21.68
C ARG A 32 -12.82 5.54 21.03
N VAL A 33 -11.84 5.08 21.79
CA VAL A 33 -10.88 4.06 21.33
C VAL A 33 -11.16 2.77 22.08
N THR A 34 -11.43 1.69 21.34
CA THR A 34 -11.74 0.38 21.89
C THR A 34 -10.68 -0.63 21.45
N THR A 35 -10.10 -1.33 22.40
CA THR A 35 -9.14 -2.40 22.14
C THR A 35 -9.81 -3.70 21.70
N PRO A 36 -9.13 -4.65 21.07
CA PRO A 36 -9.68 -5.97 20.75
C PRO A 36 -10.15 -6.78 21.97
N LYS A 37 -9.66 -6.42 23.16
CA LYS A 37 -10.07 -7.04 24.45
C LYS A 37 -11.29 -6.35 25.08
N GLY A 38 -11.92 -5.40 24.38
CA GLY A 38 -13.10 -4.70 24.83
C GLY A 38 -12.86 -3.56 25.82
N LYS A 39 -11.60 -3.25 26.20
CA LYS A 39 -11.28 -2.07 27.01
C LYS A 39 -11.44 -0.83 26.14
N SER A 40 -12.13 0.22 26.65
CA SER A 40 -12.33 1.45 25.91
C SER A 40 -12.01 2.67 26.78
N ALA A 41 -11.69 3.79 26.13
CA ALA A 41 -11.41 5.09 26.72
C ALA A 41 -11.79 6.20 25.74
N VAL A 42 -11.95 7.42 26.21
CA VAL A 42 -12.31 8.60 25.41
C VAL A 42 -11.15 9.58 25.37
N TYR A 43 -10.90 10.12 24.19
CA TYR A 43 -9.79 11.02 23.90
C TYR A 43 -10.25 12.25 23.14
N THR A 44 -9.49 13.32 23.23
CA THR A 44 -9.65 14.48 22.35
C THR A 44 -9.30 14.12 20.91
N VAL A 45 -9.59 15.01 19.96
CA VAL A 45 -9.13 14.88 18.57
C VAL A 45 -7.60 14.83 18.44
N ASN A 46 -6.88 15.35 19.40
CA ASN A 46 -5.42 15.36 19.45
C ASN A 46 -4.82 14.12 20.14
N GLY A 47 -5.67 13.23 20.64
CA GLY A 47 -5.23 12.02 21.33
C GLY A 47 -4.99 12.16 22.83
N ASP A 48 -5.36 13.28 23.43
CA ASP A 48 -5.27 13.47 24.90
C ASP A 48 -6.40 12.72 25.58
N ALA A 49 -6.10 12.01 26.66
CA ALA A 49 -7.09 11.23 27.40
C ALA A 49 -8.09 12.17 28.14
N ILE A 50 -9.39 11.89 27.95
CA ILE A 50 -10.50 12.59 28.64
C ILE A 50 -11.08 11.66 29.71
N GLU A 51 -11.40 10.43 29.36
CA GLU A 51 -12.00 9.45 30.25
C GLU A 51 -11.30 8.10 30.10
N GLY A 52 -10.63 7.67 31.16
CA GLY A 52 -9.84 6.44 31.16
C GLY A 52 -8.62 6.51 30.27
N THR A 53 -7.98 5.37 30.07
CA THR A 53 -6.90 5.20 29.07
C THR A 53 -6.78 3.75 28.65
N VAL A 54 -6.49 3.54 27.39
CA VAL A 54 -6.14 2.22 26.83
C VAL A 54 -4.64 2.15 26.47
N GLY A 55 -3.91 3.23 26.65
CA GLY A 55 -2.51 3.41 26.28
C GLY A 55 -2.33 4.57 25.30
N ASP A 56 -1.18 4.62 24.67
CA ASP A 56 -0.87 5.65 23.68
C ASP A 56 -1.71 5.41 22.41
N VAL A 57 -2.57 6.38 22.11
CA VAL A 57 -3.40 6.37 20.91
C VAL A 57 -2.72 7.10 19.78
N ASN A 58 -3.12 6.80 18.54
CA ASN A 58 -2.62 7.52 17.38
C ASN A 58 -3.43 8.82 17.17
N PRO A 59 -2.82 10.01 17.36
CA PRO A 59 -3.52 11.30 17.23
C PRO A 59 -4.10 11.52 15.84
N HIS A 60 -3.42 11.06 14.78
CA HIS A 60 -3.94 11.21 13.42
C HIS A 60 -5.21 10.40 13.18
N LEU A 61 -5.35 9.24 13.80
CA LEU A 61 -6.60 8.48 13.72
C LEU A 61 -7.71 9.16 14.53
N CYS A 62 -7.38 9.80 15.64
CA CYS A 62 -8.32 10.62 16.42
C CYS A 62 -8.81 11.79 15.57
N GLU A 63 -7.89 12.54 14.96
CA GLU A 63 -8.24 13.66 14.08
C GLU A 63 -9.03 13.20 12.86
N TRP A 64 -8.68 12.04 12.27
CA TRP A 64 -9.36 11.51 11.10
C TRP A 64 -10.82 11.17 11.38
N VAL A 65 -11.15 10.60 12.54
CA VAL A 65 -12.52 10.20 12.86
C VAL A 65 -13.36 11.36 13.44
N ALA A 66 -12.80 12.24 14.28
CA ALA A 66 -13.53 13.28 15.00
C ALA A 66 -13.11 14.72 14.65
N GLY A 67 -11.99 14.90 13.93
CA GLY A 67 -11.53 16.21 13.50
C GLY A 67 -12.44 16.87 12.47
N ARG A 68 -12.12 18.12 12.14
CA ARG A 68 -12.87 18.93 11.17
C ARG A 68 -12.93 18.20 9.83
N GLN A 69 -14.14 17.97 9.34
CA GLN A 69 -14.36 17.44 8.00
C GLN A 69 -14.42 18.58 6.99
N LEU A 70 -13.75 18.37 5.87
CA LEU A 70 -13.94 19.25 4.73
C LEU A 70 -15.35 19.05 4.16
N PRO A 71 -16.00 20.10 3.66
CA PRO A 71 -17.24 19.95 2.92
C PRO A 71 -17.01 18.96 1.78
N GLN A 72 -17.97 18.12 1.53
CA GLN A 72 -17.93 17.22 0.38
C GLN A 72 -17.70 18.04 -0.89
N SER A 73 -16.63 17.75 -1.61
CA SER A 73 -16.33 18.44 -2.87
C SER A 73 -17.42 18.18 -3.89
N ASP A 74 -17.54 19.06 -4.89
CA ASP A 74 -18.48 18.84 -5.99
C ASP A 74 -18.17 17.54 -6.73
N LEU A 75 -16.91 17.14 -6.77
CA LEU A 75 -16.48 15.86 -7.33
C LEU A 75 -17.00 14.68 -6.50
N ASP A 76 -16.85 14.72 -5.18
CA ASP A 76 -17.31 13.66 -4.27
C ASP A 76 -18.83 13.52 -4.35
N ARG A 77 -19.54 14.66 -4.43
CA ARG A 77 -21.00 14.68 -4.64
C ARG A 77 -21.37 14.05 -5.97
N ALA A 78 -20.69 14.41 -7.04
CA ALA A 78 -20.95 13.84 -8.37
C ALA A 78 -20.66 12.33 -8.42
N ILE A 79 -19.60 11.87 -7.72
CA ILE A 79 -19.28 10.44 -7.57
C ILE A 79 -20.39 9.72 -6.79
N ALA A 80 -20.84 10.29 -5.68
CA ALA A 80 -21.91 9.72 -4.87
C ALA A 80 -23.24 9.67 -5.62
N GLU A 81 -23.61 10.73 -6.34
CA GLU A 81 -24.80 10.78 -7.18
C GLU A 81 -24.75 9.76 -8.33
N ARG A 82 -23.58 9.58 -8.94
CA ARG A 82 -23.36 8.58 -9.97
C ARG A 82 -23.48 7.17 -9.43
N ALA A 83 -22.86 6.91 -8.27
CA ALA A 83 -22.97 5.63 -7.58
C ALA A 83 -24.41 5.30 -7.15
N ALA A 84 -25.19 6.30 -6.71
CA ALA A 84 -26.59 6.14 -6.36
C ALA A 84 -27.52 5.91 -7.57
N LYS A 85 -27.15 6.43 -8.77
CA LYS A 85 -27.86 6.21 -10.03
C LYS A 85 -27.47 4.90 -10.72
N ASP A 86 -26.30 4.36 -10.35
CA ASP A 86 -25.81 3.11 -10.90
C ASP A 86 -26.45 1.95 -10.11
N ASP A 87 -27.72 1.66 -10.42
CA ASP A 87 -28.46 0.52 -9.87
C ASP A 87 -27.88 -0.80 -10.40
N ARG A 88 -26.62 -1.01 -10.08
CA ARG A 88 -25.90 -2.26 -10.32
C ARG A 88 -25.96 -3.13 -9.08
N SER A 89 -27.15 -3.35 -8.57
CA SER A 89 -27.37 -4.33 -7.49
C SER A 89 -26.86 -5.73 -7.86
N ASP A 90 -26.63 -5.99 -9.15
CA ASP A 90 -26.07 -7.22 -9.70
C ASP A 90 -24.58 -7.12 -10.09
N THR A 91 -23.92 -5.98 -9.95
CA THR A 91 -22.50 -5.88 -10.31
C THR A 91 -21.62 -6.19 -9.13
N LYS A 92 -20.78 -7.21 -9.27
CA LYS A 92 -19.73 -7.55 -8.33
C LYS A 92 -18.85 -6.33 -8.05
N HIS A 93 -18.45 -6.17 -6.80
CA HIS A 93 -17.51 -5.13 -6.41
C HIS A 93 -16.28 -5.15 -7.35
N PRO A 94 -15.76 -4.01 -7.84
CA PRO A 94 -14.67 -3.96 -8.83
C PRO A 94 -13.44 -4.80 -8.45
N ARG A 95 -13.11 -4.90 -7.16
CA ARG A 95 -12.02 -5.76 -6.67
C ARG A 95 -12.31 -7.24 -6.88
N VAL A 96 -13.55 -7.68 -6.71
CA VAL A 96 -13.96 -9.07 -6.95
C VAL A 96 -13.90 -9.39 -8.43
N ALA A 97 -14.42 -8.49 -9.27
CA ALA A 97 -14.33 -8.63 -10.73
C ALA A 97 -12.87 -8.69 -11.21
N PHE A 98 -12.00 -7.87 -10.64
CA PHE A 98 -10.56 -7.91 -10.91
C PHE A 98 -9.93 -9.23 -10.46
N ALA A 99 -10.22 -9.70 -9.25
CA ALA A 99 -9.72 -10.98 -8.74
C ALA A 99 -10.14 -12.16 -9.63
N GLU A 100 -11.38 -12.18 -10.08
CA GLU A 100 -11.87 -13.21 -11.01
C GLU A 100 -11.17 -13.17 -12.37
N MET A 101 -10.92 -11.98 -12.90
CA MET A 101 -10.16 -11.80 -14.15
C MET A 101 -8.73 -12.36 -13.99
N GLN A 102 -8.05 -12.00 -12.91
CA GLN A 102 -6.71 -12.48 -12.62
C GLN A 102 -6.67 -13.99 -12.38
N ARG A 103 -7.67 -14.53 -11.65
CA ARG A 103 -7.81 -15.99 -11.44
C ARG A 103 -7.96 -16.72 -12.76
N LYS A 104 -8.80 -16.23 -13.68
CA LYS A 104 -8.97 -16.81 -15.00
C LYS A 104 -7.69 -16.77 -15.82
N ALA A 105 -6.94 -15.67 -15.74
CA ALA A 105 -5.65 -15.55 -16.41
C ALA A 105 -4.61 -16.54 -15.85
N LEU A 106 -4.57 -16.68 -14.51
CA LEU A 106 -3.66 -17.62 -13.84
C LEU A 106 -4.04 -19.07 -14.18
N ALA A 107 -5.33 -19.40 -14.21
CA ALA A 107 -5.83 -20.74 -14.52
C ALA A 107 -5.46 -21.22 -15.92
N GLN A 108 -5.09 -20.33 -16.83
CA GLN A 108 -4.56 -20.71 -18.14
C GLN A 108 -3.18 -21.38 -18.05
N SER A 109 -2.41 -21.04 -17.02
CA SER A 109 -1.05 -21.57 -16.82
C SER A 109 -0.98 -22.60 -15.69
N VAL A 110 -1.66 -22.34 -14.59
CA VAL A 110 -1.60 -23.16 -13.36
C VAL A 110 -3.00 -23.38 -12.78
N PRO A 111 -3.86 -24.15 -13.46
CA PRO A 111 -5.25 -24.36 -13.08
C PRO A 111 -5.41 -24.99 -11.68
N SER A 112 -4.49 -25.89 -11.28
CA SER A 112 -4.56 -26.56 -9.98
C SER A 112 -4.46 -25.62 -8.77
N ILE A 113 -3.84 -24.45 -8.96
CA ILE A 113 -3.61 -23.46 -7.90
C ILE A 113 -4.62 -22.32 -7.97
N ALA A 114 -5.09 -21.97 -9.16
CA ALA A 114 -5.90 -20.77 -9.37
C ALA A 114 -7.15 -20.70 -8.46
N ASP A 115 -7.82 -21.82 -8.22
CA ASP A 115 -9.01 -21.90 -7.38
C ASP A 115 -8.71 -21.93 -5.87
N GLN A 116 -7.46 -22.15 -5.48
CA GLN A 116 -7.03 -22.20 -4.08
C GLN A 116 -6.67 -20.83 -3.53
N ILE A 117 -6.52 -19.83 -4.41
CA ILE A 117 -6.08 -18.48 -4.05
C ILE A 117 -7.29 -17.64 -3.68
N ALA A 118 -7.26 -17.02 -2.50
CA ALA A 118 -8.33 -16.15 -2.05
C ALA A 118 -8.38 -14.84 -2.88
N ASP A 119 -9.56 -14.26 -3.05
CA ASP A 119 -9.76 -13.03 -3.83
C ASP A 119 -8.90 -11.86 -3.33
N VAL A 120 -8.66 -11.79 -2.02
CA VAL A 120 -7.81 -10.75 -1.42
C VAL A 120 -6.36 -10.85 -1.90
N GLU A 121 -5.89 -12.03 -2.26
CA GLU A 121 -4.53 -12.27 -2.75
C GLU A 121 -4.34 -11.81 -4.18
N PHE A 122 -5.41 -11.61 -4.93
CA PHE A 122 -5.39 -10.95 -6.25
C PHE A 122 -5.48 -9.42 -6.15
N SER A 123 -5.67 -8.86 -4.95
CA SER A 123 -5.64 -7.42 -4.75
C SER A 123 -4.23 -6.89 -4.81
N SER A 124 -4.07 -5.64 -5.25
CA SER A 124 -2.75 -4.98 -5.25
C SER A 124 -2.22 -4.82 -3.83
N VAL A 125 -1.34 -5.70 -3.42
CA VAL A 125 -0.61 -5.64 -2.16
C VAL A 125 0.87 -5.50 -2.50
N PHE A 126 1.56 -4.57 -1.84
CA PHE A 126 2.99 -4.38 -2.01
C PHE A 126 3.71 -4.94 -0.80
N PHE A 127 4.69 -5.77 -1.04
CA PHE A 127 5.55 -6.29 -0.01
C PHE A 127 6.93 -5.64 -0.09
N THR A 128 7.55 -5.50 1.06
CA THR A 128 8.97 -5.19 1.16
C THR A 128 9.63 -6.32 1.91
N LEU A 129 10.43 -7.10 1.20
CA LEU A 129 11.33 -8.08 1.80
C LEU A 129 12.67 -7.39 2.00
N PHE A 130 12.97 -7.14 3.25
CA PHE A 130 14.20 -6.46 3.63
C PHE A 130 15.44 -7.21 3.10
N PRO A 131 16.46 -6.52 2.57
CA PRO A 131 16.59 -5.06 2.57
C PRO A 131 16.04 -4.36 1.32
N ASN A 132 15.90 -5.01 0.17
CA ASN A 132 15.81 -4.31 -1.11
C ASN A 132 14.96 -5.03 -2.17
N PHE A 133 14.13 -5.99 -1.78
CA PHE A 133 13.31 -6.77 -2.69
C PHE A 133 11.83 -6.49 -2.48
N HIS A 134 11.13 -6.07 -3.54
CA HIS A 134 9.77 -5.56 -3.46
C HIS A 134 8.86 -6.28 -4.45
N PRO A 135 8.36 -7.49 -4.11
CA PRO A 135 7.35 -8.13 -4.92
C PRO A 135 6.02 -7.39 -4.81
N TRP A 136 5.37 -7.19 -5.93
CA TRP A 136 3.98 -6.84 -5.95
C TRP A 136 3.18 -8.11 -5.61
N GLY A 137 2.31 -7.98 -4.63
CA GLY A 137 1.53 -9.11 -4.18
C GLY A 137 0.59 -9.62 -5.24
N SER A 138 0.13 -10.82 -5.00
CA SER A 138 -1.02 -11.42 -5.63
C SER A 138 -0.89 -11.63 -7.12
N PHE A 139 0.12 -12.38 -7.51
CA PHE A 139 0.22 -12.78 -8.91
C PHE A 139 0.31 -11.61 -9.89
N ASN A 140 0.52 -10.40 -9.40
CA ASN A 140 1.05 -9.33 -10.21
C ASN A 140 2.50 -9.71 -10.53
N ARG A 141 2.78 -9.82 -11.79
CA ARG A 141 4.03 -10.39 -12.30
C ARG A 141 5.26 -9.53 -12.07
N ILE A 142 5.12 -8.39 -11.41
CA ILE A 142 6.19 -7.41 -11.26
C ILE A 142 6.86 -7.55 -9.90
N VAL A 143 8.18 -7.52 -9.95
CA VAL A 143 9.04 -7.47 -8.77
C VAL A 143 10.10 -6.41 -8.99
N TYR A 144 10.29 -5.55 -8.01
CA TYR A 144 11.40 -4.60 -7.98
C TYR A 144 12.51 -5.08 -7.07
N ARG A 145 13.73 -4.81 -7.48
CA ARG A 145 14.89 -4.89 -6.61
C ARG A 145 15.76 -3.66 -6.80
N PHE A 146 16.16 -3.07 -5.69
CA PHE A 146 17.11 -1.98 -5.69
C PHE A 146 18.44 -2.50 -5.15
N ARG A 147 19.49 -2.34 -5.89
CA ARG A 147 20.82 -2.75 -5.45
C ARG A 147 21.84 -1.64 -5.65
N PRO A 148 22.91 -1.61 -4.84
CA PRO A 148 23.96 -0.62 -4.97
C PRO A 148 24.58 -0.59 -6.37
N ASN A 149 24.93 0.59 -6.86
CA ASN A 149 25.78 0.77 -8.01
C ASN A 149 27.24 0.94 -7.55
N GLY A 150 27.94 -0.18 -7.35
CA GLY A 150 29.29 -0.16 -6.77
C GLY A 150 29.28 0.38 -5.34
N THR A 151 30.16 1.34 -5.05
CA THR A 151 30.30 2.00 -3.76
C THR A 151 29.67 3.39 -3.71
N ASN A 152 29.04 3.82 -4.78
CA ASN A 152 28.39 5.14 -4.83
C ASN A 152 27.04 5.06 -4.10
N HIS A 153 26.96 5.65 -2.90
CA HIS A 153 25.75 5.64 -2.07
C HIS A 153 24.63 6.55 -2.62
N GLU A 154 24.92 7.35 -3.64
CA GLU A 154 23.96 8.27 -4.26
C GLU A 154 23.26 7.67 -5.48
N GLU A 155 23.65 6.46 -5.86
CA GLU A 155 23.12 5.77 -7.02
C GLU A 155 22.69 4.36 -6.66
N CYS A 156 21.67 3.88 -7.34
CA CYS A 156 21.28 2.48 -7.30
C CYS A 156 20.90 1.98 -8.69
N ILE A 157 20.97 0.67 -8.85
CA ILE A 157 20.41 -0.01 -10.01
C ILE A 157 19.01 -0.48 -9.62
N MET A 158 17.98 0.06 -10.28
CA MET A 158 16.62 -0.42 -10.18
C MET A 158 16.42 -1.54 -11.18
N GLU A 159 16.15 -2.73 -10.67
CA GLU A 159 15.80 -3.88 -11.48
C GLU A 159 14.28 -4.08 -11.44
N CYS A 160 13.66 -4.14 -12.59
CA CYS A 160 12.27 -4.50 -12.74
C CYS A 160 12.19 -5.88 -13.40
N MET A 161 11.66 -6.85 -12.69
CA MET A 161 11.52 -8.22 -13.18
C MET A 161 10.05 -8.49 -13.47
N TYR A 162 9.77 -8.97 -14.67
CA TYR A 162 8.44 -9.42 -15.05
C TYR A 162 8.42 -10.94 -15.04
N LEU A 163 7.75 -11.51 -14.02
CA LEU A 163 7.70 -12.95 -13.81
C LEU A 163 6.54 -13.57 -14.58
N ALA A 164 6.75 -14.73 -15.17
CA ALA A 164 5.71 -15.54 -15.75
C ALA A 164 5.56 -16.82 -14.92
N PRO A 165 4.34 -17.28 -14.60
CA PRO A 165 4.16 -18.56 -13.97
C PRO A 165 4.62 -19.67 -14.90
N ILE A 166 5.28 -20.69 -14.35
CA ILE A 166 5.60 -21.89 -15.08
C ILE A 166 4.30 -22.68 -15.29
N PRO A 167 3.87 -22.94 -16.55
CA PRO A 167 2.64 -23.65 -16.79
C PRO A 167 2.73 -25.10 -16.32
N GLU A 168 1.62 -25.65 -15.83
CA GLU A 168 1.54 -27.07 -15.42
C GLU A 168 1.70 -28.02 -16.61
N HIS A 169 1.29 -27.56 -17.79
CA HIS A 169 1.35 -28.34 -19.02
C HIS A 169 1.85 -27.46 -20.16
N GLY A 170 2.62 -28.05 -21.07
CA GLY A 170 3.15 -27.36 -22.24
C GLY A 170 4.54 -26.75 -22.00
N GLU A 171 4.94 -25.91 -22.93
CA GLU A 171 6.23 -25.23 -22.89
C GLU A 171 6.15 -23.96 -22.09
N TYR A 172 7.14 -23.69 -21.24
CA TYR A 172 7.24 -22.43 -20.55
C TYR A 172 8.00 -21.39 -21.38
N THR A 173 7.66 -20.13 -21.18
CA THR A 173 8.38 -19.02 -21.80
C THR A 173 9.82 -18.98 -21.25
N PRO A 174 10.84 -19.06 -22.09
CA PRO A 174 12.22 -18.97 -21.63
C PRO A 174 12.48 -17.58 -21.00
N CYS A 175 13.47 -17.50 -20.12
CA CYS A 175 13.91 -16.23 -19.56
C CYS A 175 14.22 -15.21 -20.65
N GLY A 176 13.68 -14.03 -20.52
CA GLY A 176 13.99 -12.90 -21.38
C GLY A 176 15.46 -12.46 -21.23
N ARG A 177 15.92 -11.67 -22.16
CA ARG A 177 17.21 -10.98 -22.03
C ARG A 177 17.06 -9.79 -21.10
N ILE A 178 18.14 -9.44 -20.38
CA ILE A 178 18.19 -8.22 -19.62
C ILE A 178 18.18 -7.06 -20.60
N HIS A 179 17.21 -6.17 -20.43
CA HIS A 179 17.12 -4.90 -21.13
C HIS A 179 17.76 -3.82 -20.26
N TRP A 180 18.90 -3.33 -20.66
CA TRP A 180 19.60 -2.28 -19.93
C TRP A 180 19.15 -0.91 -20.42
N LEU A 181 18.73 -0.07 -19.48
CA LEU A 181 18.36 1.32 -19.71
C LEU A 181 19.36 2.23 -18.97
N GLY A 182 19.80 3.27 -19.62
CA GLY A 182 20.56 4.36 -18.98
C GLY A 182 19.64 5.26 -18.16
N PRO A 183 20.22 6.21 -17.41
CA PRO A 183 19.45 7.09 -16.53
C PRO A 183 18.47 8.01 -17.28
N ASP A 184 18.73 8.30 -18.55
CA ASP A 184 17.93 9.20 -19.40
C ASP A 184 17.10 8.45 -20.45
N ASP A 185 17.18 7.12 -20.48
CA ASP A 185 16.46 6.31 -21.45
C ASP A 185 14.97 6.21 -21.07
N ASP A 186 14.13 6.10 -22.10
CA ASP A 186 12.70 5.93 -21.90
C ASP A 186 12.36 4.46 -21.55
N TRP A 187 11.63 4.24 -20.48
CA TRP A 187 11.24 2.88 -20.07
C TRP A 187 10.31 2.19 -21.08
N THR A 188 9.68 2.95 -21.99
CA THR A 188 8.90 2.36 -23.08
C THR A 188 9.79 1.69 -24.14
N ASP A 189 11.10 1.90 -24.10
CA ASP A 189 12.07 1.16 -24.92
C ASP A 189 12.19 -0.31 -24.47
N ALA A 190 11.71 -0.64 -23.27
CA ALA A 190 11.56 -2.00 -22.77
C ALA A 190 10.12 -2.52 -22.97
N PRO A 191 9.80 -3.10 -24.14
CA PRO A 191 8.42 -3.47 -24.51
C PRO A 191 7.80 -4.53 -23.61
N GLU A 192 8.62 -5.29 -22.89
CA GLU A 192 8.22 -6.33 -21.96
C GLU A 192 7.35 -5.79 -20.81
N LEU A 193 7.51 -4.51 -20.47
CA LEU A 193 6.77 -3.85 -19.41
C LEU A 193 5.38 -3.35 -19.84
N GLY A 194 5.12 -3.28 -21.15
CA GLY A 194 3.86 -2.80 -21.69
C GLY A 194 3.47 -1.41 -21.16
N MET A 195 2.20 -1.25 -20.75
CA MET A 195 1.71 0.04 -20.24
C MET A 195 2.38 0.50 -18.92
N LEU A 196 2.97 -0.41 -18.19
CA LEU A 196 3.67 -0.08 -16.93
C LEU A 196 4.94 0.73 -17.14
N ALA A 197 5.57 0.62 -18.30
CA ALA A 197 6.72 1.45 -18.65
C ALA A 197 6.44 2.95 -18.48
N LYS A 198 5.23 3.41 -18.81
CA LYS A 198 4.81 4.81 -18.63
C LYS A 198 4.73 5.23 -17.16
N VAL A 199 4.33 4.31 -16.28
CA VAL A 199 4.30 4.55 -14.84
C VAL A 199 5.72 4.67 -14.31
N PHE A 200 6.62 3.80 -14.76
CA PHE A 200 8.04 3.88 -14.39
C PHE A 200 8.70 5.17 -14.84
N ASN A 201 8.42 5.64 -16.05
CA ASN A 201 8.93 6.94 -16.50
C ASN A 201 8.51 8.07 -15.57
N GLN A 202 7.27 8.05 -15.08
CA GLN A 202 6.77 9.04 -14.13
C GLN A 202 7.50 8.97 -12.79
N ASP A 203 7.67 7.78 -12.24
CA ASP A 203 8.27 7.57 -10.93
C ASP A 203 9.78 7.88 -10.96
N VAL A 204 10.51 7.29 -11.92
CA VAL A 204 11.97 7.46 -12.05
C VAL A 204 12.35 8.90 -12.32
N ARG A 205 11.54 9.64 -13.08
CA ARG A 205 11.79 11.06 -13.33
C ARG A 205 11.84 11.89 -12.04
N ASN A 206 11.12 11.52 -11.02
CA ASN A 206 11.05 12.27 -9.77
C ASN A 206 12.19 11.90 -8.78
N LEU A 207 12.73 10.69 -8.85
CA LEU A 207 13.73 10.22 -7.88
C LEU A 207 15.00 11.09 -7.81
N PRO A 208 15.61 11.57 -8.91
CA PRO A 208 16.76 12.46 -8.85
C PRO A 208 16.48 13.77 -8.12
N TYR A 209 15.29 14.33 -8.29
CA TYR A 209 14.90 15.55 -7.58
C TYR A 209 14.70 15.34 -6.09
N VAL A 210 14.17 14.18 -5.70
CA VAL A 210 14.08 13.77 -4.28
C VAL A 210 15.47 13.67 -3.69
N GLN A 211 16.42 13.05 -4.39
CA GLN A 211 17.82 12.93 -3.95
C GLN A 211 18.48 14.31 -3.78
N GLN A 212 18.28 15.20 -4.73
CA GLN A 212 18.78 16.59 -4.62
C GLN A 212 18.14 17.33 -3.44
N GLY A 213 16.84 17.15 -3.23
CA GLY A 213 16.12 17.75 -2.12
C GLY A 213 16.67 17.29 -0.77
N LEU A 214 16.97 16.00 -0.63
CA LEU A 214 17.57 15.45 0.60
C LEU A 214 18.92 16.10 0.94
N ARG A 215 19.77 16.37 -0.06
CA ARG A 215 21.07 17.03 0.16
C ARG A 215 20.96 18.48 0.63
N THR A 216 19.88 19.16 0.27
CA THR A 216 19.67 20.57 0.56
C THR A 216 18.77 20.82 1.76
N MET A 217 18.27 19.77 2.39
CA MET A 217 17.43 19.89 3.56
C MET A 217 18.19 20.53 4.74
N PRO A 218 17.56 21.50 5.45
CA PRO A 218 18.15 22.09 6.64
C PRO A 218 18.13 21.16 7.87
N ARG A 219 17.48 20.02 7.75
CA ARG A 219 17.36 18.99 8.80
C ARG A 219 18.17 17.76 8.39
N ASP A 220 18.73 17.09 9.36
CA ASP A 220 19.48 15.84 9.20
C ASP A 220 18.60 14.58 9.27
N TYR A 221 17.29 14.74 9.18
CA TYR A 221 16.33 13.65 9.19
C TYR A 221 15.17 13.90 8.25
N VAL A 222 14.57 12.81 7.75
CA VAL A 222 13.32 12.81 7.00
C VAL A 222 12.19 12.44 7.95
N GLN A 223 11.17 13.30 8.04
CA GLN A 223 9.98 13.02 8.83
C GLN A 223 8.97 12.23 8.00
N PHE A 224 8.68 11.03 8.41
CA PHE A 224 7.64 10.20 7.83
C PHE A 224 6.29 10.48 8.51
N ALA A 225 5.21 10.44 7.72
CA ALA A 225 3.86 10.46 8.23
C ALA A 225 3.56 9.18 9.05
N ASP A 226 2.81 9.33 10.15
CA ASP A 226 2.60 8.23 11.10
C ASP A 226 1.79 7.07 10.51
N TYR A 227 0.75 7.37 9.73
CA TYR A 227 -0.14 6.35 9.20
C TYR A 227 0.22 5.91 7.78
N ASN A 228 0.32 6.86 6.86
CA ASN A 228 0.51 6.55 5.45
C ASN A 228 1.92 6.01 5.14
N GLU A 229 2.92 6.39 5.92
CA GLU A 229 4.32 6.02 5.71
C GLU A 229 4.84 5.00 6.74
N THR A 230 3.95 4.18 7.28
CA THR A 230 4.32 3.10 8.21
C THR A 230 5.33 2.12 7.61
N LYS A 231 5.21 1.81 6.31
CA LYS A 231 6.12 0.88 5.62
C LYS A 231 7.54 1.43 5.46
N PRO A 232 7.75 2.65 4.92
CA PRO A 232 9.07 3.26 4.90
C PRO A 232 9.70 3.35 6.29
N ARG A 233 8.91 3.76 7.29
CA ARG A 233 9.38 3.84 8.68
C ARG A 233 9.81 2.48 9.23
N HIS A 234 9.05 1.43 8.98
CA HIS A 234 9.42 0.07 9.37
C HIS A 234 10.70 -0.40 8.67
N LEU A 235 10.88 -0.06 7.40
CA LEU A 235 12.12 -0.35 6.66
C LEU A 235 13.33 0.29 7.35
N HIS A 236 13.26 1.57 7.71
CA HIS A 236 14.33 2.27 8.42
C HIS A 236 14.61 1.65 9.79
N MET A 237 13.59 1.32 10.56
CA MET A 237 13.77 0.60 11.83
C MET A 237 14.51 -0.73 11.64
N LYS A 238 14.22 -1.47 10.58
CA LYS A 238 14.94 -2.71 10.26
C LYS A 238 16.38 -2.47 9.84
N MET A 239 16.64 -1.39 9.12
CA MET A 239 18.02 -0.98 8.79
C MET A 239 18.83 -0.68 10.06
N ASP A 240 18.26 0.09 10.99
CA ASP A 240 18.90 0.40 12.26
C ASP A 240 19.20 -0.85 13.08
N GLU A 241 18.24 -1.79 13.16
CA GLU A 241 18.44 -3.09 13.81
C GLU A 241 19.58 -3.90 13.16
N TRP A 242 19.75 -3.80 11.84
CA TRP A 242 20.82 -4.50 11.13
C TRP A 242 22.18 -3.84 11.33
N LEU A 243 22.23 -2.53 11.30
CA LEU A 243 23.46 -1.77 11.52
C LEU A 243 23.97 -1.87 12.96
N ALA A 244 23.07 -2.09 13.91
CA ALA A 244 23.43 -2.30 15.32
C ALA A 244 24.00 -3.71 15.63
N LYS A 245 23.95 -4.64 14.67
CA LYS A 245 24.55 -5.97 14.87
C LYS A 245 26.07 -5.89 14.77
N PRO A 246 26.79 -6.57 15.69
CA PRO A 246 28.23 -6.62 15.66
C PRO A 246 28.79 -7.36 14.44
#